data_964ffd14e4b9690eaf44e0536b71a499
#
_entry.id   964ffd14e4b9690eaf44e0536b71a499
#
_cell.length_a   1.000
_cell.length_b   1.000
_cell.length_c   1.000
_cell.angle_alpha   90.00
_cell.angle_beta   90.00
_cell.angle_gamma   90.00
#
_symmetry.space_group_name_H-M   'P 1'
#
loop_
_entity.id
_entity.type
_entity.pdbx_description
1 polymer ?
#
loop_
_entity_poly.entity_id
_entity_poly.type
_entity_poly.pdbx_seq_one_letter_code
_entity_poly.pdbx_strand_id
1 'polypeptide(L)'
;TISPASPVCIGSATEINATGDGIINWYSAEVGGTFLGTGETLLTAALFENTMFYAENVTEIVNEVNAYVGQVNHEGSDYSTGSPYNGFEVFNAIEDLTLESVKVYTDFPGERTIEVRDEAGVVIASSLVNIPSGTTVIDLGFDIPAGSNYKLGTSDATNTATFGDISPKLKRSTAGTNYPYNVDGLI
;
A
#
# COMPACT_ATOMS: atom_id res chain seq x y z
N THR A 1 -29.37 -4.65 -7.27
CA THR A 1 -30.75 -4.93 -7.80
C THR A 1 -30.85 -6.39 -8.15
N ILE A 2 -31.94 -7.05 -7.76
CA ILE A 2 -32.24 -8.46 -8.12
C ILE A 2 -33.30 -8.44 -9.21
N SER A 3 -33.07 -9.17 -10.29
CA SER A 3 -34.06 -9.39 -11.33
C SER A 3 -34.95 -10.59 -10.96
N PRO A 4 -36.27 -10.47 -11.00
CA PRO A 4 -37.15 -11.61 -10.74
C PRO A 4 -36.90 -12.69 -11.79
N ALA A 5 -36.80 -13.94 -11.34
CA ALA A 5 -36.72 -15.08 -12.23
C ALA A 5 -38.06 -15.30 -12.95
N SER A 6 -38.00 -15.71 -14.21
CA SER A 6 -39.21 -16.17 -14.92
C SER A 6 -39.67 -17.53 -14.36
N PRO A 7 -40.97 -17.83 -14.31
CA PRO A 7 -41.44 -19.14 -13.95
C PRO A 7 -40.82 -20.24 -14.82
N VAL A 8 -40.40 -21.33 -14.19
CA VAL A 8 -39.82 -22.50 -14.90
C VAL A 8 -40.65 -23.75 -14.60
N CYS A 9 -40.51 -24.76 -15.48
CA CYS A 9 -41.19 -26.05 -15.28
C CYS A 9 -40.58 -26.77 -14.08
N ILE A 10 -41.42 -27.52 -13.36
CA ILE A 10 -40.98 -28.38 -12.25
C ILE A 10 -39.88 -29.32 -12.71
N GLY A 11 -38.79 -29.38 -11.95
CA GLY A 11 -37.61 -30.18 -12.24
C GLY A 11 -36.60 -29.50 -13.18
N SER A 12 -36.81 -28.22 -13.54
CA SER A 12 -35.87 -27.45 -14.34
C SER A 12 -34.97 -26.55 -13.46
N ALA A 13 -33.75 -26.36 -13.90
CA ALA A 13 -32.86 -25.33 -13.39
C ALA A 13 -33.11 -23.99 -14.10
N THR A 14 -32.74 -22.88 -13.51
CA THR A 14 -32.81 -21.54 -14.09
C THR A 14 -31.66 -20.67 -13.66
N GLU A 15 -31.38 -19.63 -14.42
CA GLU A 15 -30.45 -18.60 -14.04
C GLU A 15 -31.20 -17.45 -13.37
N ILE A 16 -30.67 -16.98 -12.24
CA ILE A 16 -31.12 -15.78 -11.56
C ILE A 16 -29.98 -14.80 -11.50
N ASN A 17 -30.29 -13.50 -11.60
CA ASN A 17 -29.29 -12.46 -11.72
C ASN A 17 -29.46 -11.41 -10.63
N ALA A 18 -28.34 -10.93 -10.10
CA ALA A 18 -28.27 -9.77 -9.24
C ALA A 18 -27.12 -8.86 -9.72
N THR A 19 -27.29 -7.56 -9.55
CA THR A 19 -26.25 -6.57 -9.86
C THR A 19 -25.96 -5.73 -8.64
N GLY A 20 -24.70 -5.41 -8.44
CA GLY A 20 -24.16 -4.55 -7.38
C GLY A 20 -22.78 -4.03 -7.76
N ASP A 21 -22.24 -3.16 -6.94
CA ASP A 21 -20.92 -2.56 -7.08
C ASP A 21 -19.80 -3.34 -6.37
N GLY A 22 -20.15 -4.44 -5.71
CA GLY A 22 -19.26 -5.35 -5.02
C GLY A 22 -19.40 -6.80 -5.49
N ILE A 23 -18.91 -7.72 -4.66
CA ILE A 23 -19.04 -9.16 -4.90
C ILE A 23 -20.44 -9.61 -4.49
N ILE A 24 -21.16 -10.23 -5.42
CA ILE A 24 -22.47 -10.83 -5.14
C ILE A 24 -22.26 -12.24 -4.59
N ASN A 25 -22.74 -12.49 -3.38
CA ASN A 25 -22.78 -13.80 -2.75
C ASN A 25 -24.22 -14.30 -2.68
N TRP A 26 -24.47 -15.57 -3.05
CA TRP A 26 -25.79 -16.17 -3.06
C TRP A 26 -25.98 -17.16 -1.91
N TYR A 27 -27.16 -17.12 -1.30
CA TYR A 27 -27.53 -17.95 -0.16
C TYR A 27 -28.93 -18.56 -0.29
N SER A 28 -29.14 -19.68 0.40
CA SER A 28 -30.43 -20.38 0.44
C SER A 28 -31.46 -19.77 1.40
N ALA A 29 -31.05 -18.87 2.31
CA ALA A 29 -31.92 -18.18 3.26
C ALA A 29 -31.35 -16.81 3.61
N GLU A 30 -32.20 -15.89 4.09
CA GLU A 30 -31.82 -14.52 4.44
C GLU A 30 -30.83 -14.47 5.61
N VAL A 31 -30.99 -15.35 6.58
CA VAL A 31 -30.11 -15.46 7.74
C VAL A 31 -29.73 -16.91 7.95
N GLY A 32 -28.45 -17.20 8.07
CA GLY A 32 -27.93 -18.55 8.31
C GLY A 32 -28.13 -19.52 7.14
N GLY A 33 -28.39 -19.02 5.94
CA GLY A 33 -28.50 -19.82 4.72
C GLY A 33 -27.20 -20.46 4.30
N THR A 34 -27.31 -21.55 3.55
CA THR A 34 -26.14 -22.19 2.92
C THR A 34 -25.63 -21.30 1.79
N PHE A 35 -24.30 -21.10 1.72
CA PHE A 35 -23.64 -20.42 0.60
C PHE A 35 -23.80 -21.25 -0.67
N LEU A 36 -24.23 -20.61 -1.75
CA LEU A 36 -24.53 -21.26 -3.04
C LEU A 36 -23.53 -20.90 -4.14
N GLY A 37 -22.85 -19.76 -4.04
CA GLY A 37 -21.87 -19.31 -5.00
C GLY A 37 -21.69 -17.80 -5.03
N THR A 38 -20.77 -17.33 -5.85
CA THR A 38 -20.45 -15.91 -6.09
C THR A 38 -20.69 -15.54 -7.55
N GLY A 39 -20.94 -14.25 -7.79
CA GLY A 39 -21.07 -13.66 -9.13
C GLY A 39 -22.47 -13.14 -9.39
N GLU A 40 -22.60 -12.35 -10.47
CA GLU A 40 -23.86 -11.70 -10.83
C GLU A 40 -24.95 -12.69 -11.28
N THR A 41 -24.56 -13.92 -11.63
CA THR A 41 -25.47 -14.98 -12.10
C THR A 41 -25.31 -16.22 -11.25
N LEU A 42 -26.44 -16.75 -10.74
CA LEU A 42 -26.51 -18.05 -10.09
C LEU A 42 -27.33 -19.00 -10.98
N LEU A 43 -26.74 -20.15 -11.38
CA LEU A 43 -27.47 -21.27 -11.94
C LEU A 43 -28.03 -22.12 -10.80
N THR A 44 -29.33 -22.21 -10.68
CA THR A 44 -29.98 -22.99 -9.63
C THR A 44 -29.87 -24.50 -9.89
N ALA A 45 -30.02 -25.32 -8.85
CA ALA A 45 -30.36 -26.72 -9.02
C ALA A 45 -31.79 -26.85 -9.62
N ALA A 46 -32.17 -28.06 -10.02
CA ALA A 46 -33.53 -28.35 -10.45
C ALA A 46 -34.55 -28.00 -9.35
N LEU A 47 -35.54 -27.19 -9.71
CA LEU A 47 -36.53 -26.67 -8.77
C LEU A 47 -37.83 -27.51 -8.82
N PHE A 48 -38.29 -28.02 -7.69
CA PHE A 48 -39.49 -28.83 -7.59
C PHE A 48 -40.66 -28.10 -6.90
N GLU A 49 -40.34 -26.91 -6.35
CA GLU A 49 -41.29 -26.04 -5.66
C GLU A 49 -40.83 -24.57 -5.76
N ASN A 50 -41.70 -23.64 -5.32
CA ASN A 50 -41.33 -22.23 -5.23
C ASN A 50 -40.20 -22.06 -4.24
N THR A 51 -39.05 -21.61 -4.72
CA THR A 51 -37.81 -21.45 -3.93
C THR A 51 -37.35 -19.99 -3.96
N MET A 52 -36.97 -19.46 -2.83
CA MET A 52 -36.35 -18.14 -2.70
C MET A 52 -34.85 -18.29 -2.60
N PHE A 53 -34.13 -17.38 -3.25
CA PHE A 53 -32.69 -17.22 -3.15
C PHE A 53 -32.35 -15.80 -2.69
N TYR A 54 -31.29 -15.66 -1.96
CA TYR A 54 -30.87 -14.41 -1.35
C TYR A 54 -29.50 -14.02 -1.88
N ALA A 55 -29.36 -12.77 -2.28
CA ALA A 55 -28.11 -12.21 -2.76
C ALA A 55 -27.64 -11.12 -1.81
N GLU A 56 -26.38 -11.21 -1.40
CA GLU A 56 -25.66 -10.21 -0.62
C GLU A 56 -24.65 -9.52 -1.53
N ASN A 57 -24.66 -8.20 -1.55
CA ASN A 57 -23.61 -7.40 -2.20
C ASN A 57 -22.56 -7.04 -1.16
N VAL A 58 -21.37 -7.63 -1.26
CA VAL A 58 -20.26 -7.36 -0.36
C VAL A 58 -19.32 -6.36 -1.04
N THR A 59 -19.32 -5.14 -0.53
CA THR A 59 -18.32 -4.12 -0.90
C THR A 59 -17.19 -4.14 0.11
N GLU A 60 -15.97 -4.32 -0.36
CA GLU A 60 -14.80 -4.12 0.47
C GLU A 60 -14.63 -2.61 0.70
N ILE A 61 -14.77 -2.18 1.94
CA ILE A 61 -14.42 -0.81 2.31
C ILE A 61 -12.92 -0.81 2.57
N VAL A 62 -12.14 -0.43 1.59
CA VAL A 62 -10.73 -0.12 1.79
C VAL A 62 -10.68 1.21 2.54
N ASN A 63 -10.46 1.17 3.83
CA ASN A 63 -10.14 2.37 4.60
C ASN A 63 -8.67 2.71 4.33
N GLU A 64 -8.43 3.60 3.37
CA GLU A 64 -7.10 4.16 3.19
C GLU A 64 -6.78 5.06 4.41
N VAL A 65 -5.77 4.65 5.17
CA VAL A 65 -5.23 5.45 6.27
C VAL A 65 -3.99 6.15 5.77
N ASN A 66 -4.08 7.45 5.55
CA ASN A 66 -2.91 8.28 5.24
C ASN A 66 -2.27 8.75 6.54
N ALA A 67 -1.02 8.40 6.75
CA ALA A 67 -0.29 8.74 7.95
C ALA A 67 1.12 9.26 7.65
N TYR A 68 1.63 10.14 8.52
CA TYR A 68 3.01 10.60 8.46
C TYR A 68 3.82 9.90 9.54
N VAL A 69 4.99 9.40 9.15
CA VAL A 69 5.94 8.74 10.04
C VAL A 69 7.23 9.52 10.07
N GLY A 70 7.79 9.68 11.27
CA GLY A 70 9.04 10.38 11.46
C GLY A 70 8.87 11.82 11.97
N GLN A 71 9.97 12.54 12.00
CA GLN A 71 9.99 13.92 12.47
C GLN A 71 9.42 14.87 11.41
N VAL A 72 8.45 15.70 11.80
CA VAL A 72 7.73 16.59 10.87
C VAL A 72 8.65 17.63 10.21
N ASN A 73 9.63 18.15 10.97
CA ASN A 73 10.60 19.12 10.48
C ASN A 73 12.01 18.70 10.85
N HIS A 74 12.96 19.06 9.98
CA HIS A 74 14.37 18.89 10.27
C HIS A 74 14.81 19.79 11.45
N GLU A 75 15.54 19.22 12.39
CA GLU A 75 16.17 19.94 13.49
C GLU A 75 17.66 19.58 13.59
N GLY A 76 18.49 20.58 13.66
CA GLY A 76 19.95 20.45 13.64
C GLY A 76 20.56 20.91 12.33
N SER A 77 21.87 20.79 12.19
CA SER A 77 22.60 21.32 11.02
C SER A 77 23.43 20.28 10.28
N ASP A 78 23.38 19.03 10.68
CA ASP A 78 24.30 18.03 10.17
C ASP A 78 23.82 17.39 8.88
N TYR A 79 24.78 17.11 8.02
CA TYR A 79 24.59 16.27 6.86
C TYR A 79 24.97 14.82 7.18
N SER A 80 24.35 13.88 6.49
CA SER A 80 24.89 12.55 6.38
C SER A 80 26.26 12.63 5.73
N THR A 81 27.32 12.32 6.45
CA THR A 81 28.70 12.56 6.01
C THR A 81 29.32 11.41 5.21
N GLY A 82 28.52 10.44 4.84
CA GLY A 82 28.82 9.53 3.75
C GLY A 82 29.84 8.43 3.99
N SER A 83 30.66 8.42 5.00
CA SER A 83 31.57 7.28 5.21
C SER A 83 31.56 6.85 6.67
N PRO A 84 31.25 5.61 6.97
CA PRO A 84 30.87 4.50 6.09
C PRO A 84 29.36 4.41 5.84
N TYR A 85 28.58 5.44 6.16
CA TYR A 85 27.11 5.36 6.22
C TYR A 85 26.46 6.30 5.21
N ASN A 86 25.72 5.72 4.28
CA ASN A 86 24.79 6.45 3.45
C ASN A 86 23.59 7.00 4.25
N GLY A 87 23.34 6.48 5.46
CA GLY A 87 22.24 6.86 6.32
C GLY A 87 20.91 6.32 5.80
N PHE A 88 20.51 5.15 6.27
CA PHE A 88 19.18 4.61 5.99
C PHE A 88 18.25 4.91 7.17
N GLU A 89 17.00 5.24 6.86
CA GLU A 89 15.91 5.12 7.80
C GLU A 89 15.42 3.66 7.76
N VAL A 90 15.41 3.00 8.92
CA VAL A 90 14.97 1.59 9.03
C VAL A 90 13.55 1.55 9.52
N PHE A 91 12.70 0.77 8.87
CA PHE A 91 11.30 0.63 9.24
C PHE A 91 10.78 -0.80 9.06
N ASN A 92 9.66 -1.10 9.70
CA ASN A 92 8.89 -2.33 9.49
C ASN A 92 7.53 -1.95 8.90
N ALA A 93 7.03 -2.73 7.96
CA ALA A 93 5.67 -2.64 7.48
C ALA A 93 4.86 -3.77 8.11
N ILE A 94 3.88 -3.45 8.96
CA ILE A 94 3.04 -4.46 9.64
C ILE A 94 2.06 -5.09 8.65
N GLU A 95 1.58 -4.29 7.70
CA GLU A 95 0.71 -4.69 6.58
C GLU A 95 1.31 -4.17 5.28
N ASP A 96 0.79 -4.63 4.14
CA ASP A 96 1.15 -4.07 2.84
C ASP A 96 0.78 -2.59 2.82
N LEU A 97 1.71 -1.74 2.41
CA LEU A 97 1.49 -0.29 2.36
C LEU A 97 2.10 0.33 1.10
N THR A 98 1.61 1.50 0.72
CA THR A 98 2.26 2.34 -0.28
C THR A 98 3.01 3.47 0.41
N LEU A 99 4.33 3.55 0.21
CA LEU A 99 5.14 4.70 0.62
C LEU A 99 4.94 5.82 -0.39
N GLU A 100 3.97 6.69 -0.13
CA GLU A 100 3.53 7.73 -1.06
C GLU A 100 4.61 8.76 -1.34
N SER A 101 5.28 9.23 -0.31
CA SER A 101 6.27 10.30 -0.47
C SER A 101 7.29 10.34 0.67
N VAL A 102 8.40 11.05 0.42
CA VAL A 102 9.40 11.37 1.42
C VAL A 102 9.73 12.86 1.40
N LYS A 103 9.86 13.46 2.59
CA LYS A 103 10.28 14.85 2.75
C LYS A 103 11.78 14.91 3.03
N VAL A 104 12.51 15.64 2.22
CA VAL A 104 13.96 15.77 2.32
C VAL A 104 14.41 17.23 2.41
N TYR A 105 15.61 17.43 2.93
CA TYR A 105 16.24 18.73 3.12
C TYR A 105 17.67 18.70 2.62
N THR A 106 18.05 19.65 1.79
CA THR A 106 19.42 19.75 1.26
C THR A 106 19.79 21.18 0.85
N ASP A 107 21.07 21.54 0.94
CA ASP A 107 21.63 22.73 0.31
C ASP A 107 22.38 22.37 -0.99
N PHE A 108 22.46 21.09 -1.33
CA PHE A 108 23.16 20.57 -2.50
C PHE A 108 22.14 20.03 -3.50
N PRO A 109 21.74 20.81 -4.51
CA PRO A 109 20.84 20.31 -5.56
C PRO A 109 21.54 19.24 -6.41
N GLY A 110 20.75 18.32 -6.96
CA GLY A 110 21.28 17.30 -7.86
C GLY A 110 20.50 16.00 -7.85
N GLU A 111 20.87 15.08 -8.71
CA GLU A 111 20.22 13.80 -8.87
C GLU A 111 20.55 12.84 -7.72
N ARG A 112 19.52 12.12 -7.28
CA ARG A 112 19.62 11.00 -6.33
C ARG A 112 18.65 9.92 -6.74
N THR A 113 19.04 8.67 -6.54
CA THR A 113 18.11 7.56 -6.59
C THR A 113 17.62 7.28 -5.17
N ILE A 114 16.37 7.61 -4.88
CA ILE A 114 15.71 7.17 -3.64
C ILE A 114 15.39 5.69 -3.80
N GLU A 115 15.72 4.88 -2.80
CA GLU A 115 15.51 3.44 -2.87
C GLU A 115 15.06 2.86 -1.54
N VAL A 116 14.23 1.82 -1.62
CA VAL A 116 13.91 0.95 -0.49
C VAL A 116 14.59 -0.39 -0.72
N ARG A 117 15.28 -0.86 0.30
CA ARG A 117 15.92 -2.18 0.32
C ARG A 117 15.26 -3.06 1.37
N ASP A 118 15.19 -4.34 1.10
CA ASP A 118 14.80 -5.34 2.09
C ASP A 118 15.89 -5.59 3.15
N GLU A 119 15.62 -6.47 4.10
CA GLU A 119 16.57 -6.86 5.14
C GLU A 119 17.88 -7.42 4.56
N ALA A 120 17.81 -8.17 3.46
CA ALA A 120 18.97 -8.72 2.77
C ALA A 120 19.78 -7.67 1.98
N GLY A 121 19.26 -6.43 1.87
CA GLY A 121 19.89 -5.33 1.14
C GLY A 121 19.53 -5.30 -0.35
N VAL A 122 18.56 -6.09 -0.79
CA VAL A 122 18.08 -6.08 -2.17
C VAL A 122 17.16 -4.87 -2.37
N VAL A 123 17.38 -4.12 -3.44
CA VAL A 123 16.50 -2.99 -3.80
C VAL A 123 15.16 -3.54 -4.28
N ILE A 124 14.08 -3.19 -3.59
CA ILE A 124 12.72 -3.59 -3.93
C ILE A 124 11.94 -2.50 -4.65
N ALA A 125 12.29 -1.24 -4.42
CA ALA A 125 11.71 -0.08 -5.11
C ALA A 125 12.76 1.02 -5.25
N SER A 126 12.72 1.78 -6.35
CA SER A 126 13.62 2.92 -6.53
C SER A 126 13.08 3.94 -7.53
N SER A 127 13.47 5.22 -7.36
CA SER A 127 13.16 6.31 -8.27
C SER A 127 14.32 7.27 -8.37
N LEU A 128 14.73 7.60 -9.60
CA LEU A 128 15.72 8.65 -9.88
C LEU A 128 15.03 10.01 -9.87
N VAL A 129 15.49 10.90 -9.02
CA VAL A 129 14.89 12.23 -8.82
C VAL A 129 15.95 13.32 -8.81
N ASN A 130 15.62 14.48 -9.35
CA ASN A 130 16.45 15.67 -9.22
C ASN A 130 15.91 16.54 -8.07
N ILE A 131 16.69 16.64 -7.00
CA ILE A 131 16.26 17.33 -5.77
C ILE A 131 16.85 18.75 -5.77
N PRO A 132 16.00 19.81 -5.73
CA PRO A 132 16.46 21.17 -5.62
C PRO A 132 17.00 21.47 -4.22
N SER A 133 17.71 22.57 -4.07
CA SER A 133 18.10 23.10 -2.75
C SER A 133 16.87 23.52 -1.94
N GLY A 134 16.90 23.25 -0.63
CA GLY A 134 15.84 23.59 0.30
C GLY A 134 15.10 22.36 0.84
N THR A 135 13.81 22.51 1.05
CA THR A 135 12.90 21.46 1.50
C THR A 135 12.06 20.99 0.33
N THR A 136 12.02 19.68 0.11
CA THR A 136 11.28 19.08 -1.01
C THR A 136 10.52 17.87 -0.51
N VAL A 137 9.27 17.72 -0.92
CA VAL A 137 8.50 16.46 -0.85
C VAL A 137 8.65 15.77 -2.20
N ILE A 138 9.03 14.51 -2.16
CA ILE A 138 9.27 13.69 -3.34
C ILE A 138 8.21 12.61 -3.35
N ASP A 139 7.39 12.58 -4.38
CA ASP A 139 6.40 11.54 -4.60
C ASP A 139 7.12 10.25 -5.04
N LEU A 140 6.79 9.14 -4.42
CA LEU A 140 7.41 7.84 -4.62
C LEU A 140 6.44 6.81 -5.17
N GLY A 141 5.30 6.60 -4.51
CA GLY A 141 4.32 5.57 -4.87
C GLY A 141 4.90 4.16 -4.82
N PHE A 142 5.72 3.85 -3.81
CA PHE A 142 6.35 2.54 -3.67
C PHE A 142 5.46 1.58 -2.91
N ASP A 143 5.05 0.49 -3.54
CA ASP A 143 4.34 -0.59 -2.88
C ASP A 143 5.33 -1.42 -2.06
N ILE A 144 5.13 -1.46 -0.75
CA ILE A 144 5.97 -2.14 0.23
C ILE A 144 5.15 -3.25 0.87
N PRO A 145 5.48 -4.51 0.65
CA PRO A 145 4.79 -5.62 1.29
C PRO A 145 5.07 -5.64 2.80
N ALA A 146 4.20 -6.30 3.56
CA ALA A 146 4.43 -6.54 4.98
C ALA A 146 5.79 -7.21 5.20
N GLY A 147 6.58 -6.69 6.16
CA GLY A 147 7.93 -7.18 6.41
C GLY A 147 8.70 -6.31 7.41
N SER A 148 9.94 -6.69 7.66
CA SER A 148 10.78 -6.06 8.68
C SER A 148 12.12 -5.60 8.11
N ASN A 149 12.72 -4.62 8.81
CA ASN A 149 14.08 -4.14 8.53
C ASN A 149 14.26 -3.57 7.11
N TYR A 150 13.21 -3.01 6.54
CA TYR A 150 13.34 -2.21 5.32
C TYR A 150 14.22 -1.00 5.55
N LYS A 151 14.97 -0.62 4.52
CA LYS A 151 15.93 0.49 4.56
C LYS A 151 15.57 1.49 3.47
N LEU A 152 15.04 2.64 3.86
CA LEU A 152 14.80 3.77 2.97
C LEU A 152 16.06 4.66 2.94
N GLY A 153 16.56 4.94 1.76
CA GLY A 153 17.74 5.78 1.59
C GLY A 153 18.01 6.14 0.14
N THR A 154 19.28 6.34 -0.18
CA THR A 154 19.71 6.71 -1.54
C THR A 154 20.78 5.75 -2.06
N SER A 155 20.90 5.65 -3.38
CA SER A 155 21.91 4.83 -4.04
C SER A 155 23.31 5.46 -3.95
N ASP A 156 24.30 4.70 -3.46
CA ASP A 156 25.70 5.11 -3.41
C ASP A 156 26.25 5.42 -4.80
N ALA A 157 25.81 4.68 -5.81
CA ALA A 157 26.26 4.88 -7.20
C ALA A 157 25.82 6.24 -7.73
N THR A 158 24.56 6.61 -7.55
CA THR A 158 24.05 7.93 -7.98
C THR A 158 24.67 9.05 -7.16
N ASN A 159 24.80 8.89 -5.84
CA ASN A 159 25.46 9.88 -4.99
C ASN A 159 26.91 10.11 -5.43
N THR A 160 27.66 9.04 -5.71
CA THR A 160 29.04 9.14 -6.19
C THR A 160 29.11 9.84 -7.55
N ALA A 161 28.20 9.52 -8.46
CA ALA A 161 28.15 10.16 -9.78
C ALA A 161 27.84 11.66 -9.68
N THR A 162 26.95 12.06 -8.77
CA THR A 162 26.49 13.44 -8.63
C THR A 162 27.42 14.29 -7.74
N PHE A 163 27.94 13.72 -6.64
CA PHE A 163 28.66 14.48 -5.60
C PHE A 163 30.11 14.06 -5.40
N GLY A 164 30.59 13.02 -6.08
CA GLY A 164 31.95 12.51 -5.96
C GLY A 164 32.20 11.63 -4.72
N ASP A 165 31.19 11.38 -3.92
CA ASP A 165 31.25 10.49 -2.77
C ASP A 165 29.87 9.81 -2.52
N ILE A 166 29.80 8.84 -1.61
CA ILE A 166 28.56 8.10 -1.33
C ILE A 166 27.55 8.91 -0.51
N SER A 167 27.91 10.09 0.00
CA SER A 167 27.00 10.91 0.79
C SER A 167 25.85 11.43 -0.06
N PRO A 168 24.59 11.25 0.37
CA PRO A 168 23.46 11.82 -0.33
C PRO A 168 23.39 13.35 -0.23
N LYS A 169 24.22 13.98 0.60
CA LYS A 169 24.14 15.40 0.94
C LYS A 169 22.73 15.82 1.38
N LEU A 170 22.00 14.91 2.04
CA LEU A 170 20.73 15.20 2.69
C LEU A 170 20.96 15.52 4.16
N LYS A 171 20.22 16.50 4.68
CA LYS A 171 20.28 16.85 6.09
C LYS A 171 19.62 15.75 6.91
N ARG A 172 20.21 15.40 8.04
CA ARG A 172 19.64 14.51 9.04
C ARG A 172 19.29 15.32 10.29
N SER A 173 18.19 14.98 10.92
CA SER A 173 17.89 15.54 12.23
C SER A 173 18.85 14.98 13.26
N THR A 174 19.43 15.88 14.07
CA THR A 174 20.33 15.57 15.19
C THR A 174 19.76 15.99 16.54
N ALA A 175 18.57 16.59 16.52
CA ALA A 175 17.80 17.00 17.70
C ALA A 175 16.31 16.73 17.46
N GLY A 176 15.54 16.64 18.53
CA GLY A 176 14.08 16.42 18.44
C GLY A 176 13.66 15.04 17.94
N THR A 177 14.60 14.14 17.64
CA THR A 177 14.28 12.77 17.23
C THR A 177 13.89 11.93 18.43
N ASN A 178 12.80 11.18 18.29
CA ASN A 178 12.27 10.31 19.34
C ASN A 178 11.91 8.93 18.74
N TYR A 179 12.93 8.15 18.40
CA TYR A 179 12.77 6.81 17.85
C TYR A 179 12.32 5.78 18.91
N PRO A 180 11.52 4.77 18.53
CA PRO A 180 10.89 4.59 17.21
C PRO A 180 9.67 5.50 17.03
N TYR A 181 9.41 5.91 15.79
CA TYR A 181 8.14 6.49 15.41
C TYR A 181 7.20 5.36 15.01
N ASN A 182 5.99 5.34 15.55
CA ASN A 182 5.00 4.31 15.25
C ASN A 182 3.73 4.96 14.67
N VAL A 183 3.14 4.28 13.72
CA VAL A 183 1.77 4.52 13.29
C VAL A 183 0.99 3.26 13.55
N ASP A 184 -0.01 3.35 14.42
CA ASP A 184 -0.78 2.20 14.88
C ASP A 184 -1.34 1.40 13.69
N GLY A 185 -0.94 0.13 13.61
CA GLY A 185 -1.38 -0.81 12.59
C GLY A 185 -0.63 -0.77 11.25
N LEU A 186 0.35 0.14 11.06
CA LEU A 186 1.08 0.25 9.79
C LEU A 186 2.60 0.08 9.93
N ILE A 187 3.21 0.77 10.90
CA ILE A 187 4.67 0.84 11.08
C ILE A 187 5.05 0.76 12.53
#